data_823873019c00478a17ff6789376474e6
#
_entry.id   823873019c00478a17ff6789376474e6
#
_cell.length_a   1.000
_cell.length_b   1.000
_cell.length_c   1.000
_cell.angle_alpha   90.00
_cell.angle_beta   90.00
_cell.angle_gamma   90.00
#
_symmetry.space_group_name_H-M   'P 1'
#
loop_
_entity.id
_entity.type
_entity.pdbx_description
1 polymer ?
#
loop_
_entity_poly.entity_id
_entity_poly.type
_entity_poly.pdbx_seq_one_letter_code
_entity_poly.pdbx_strand_id
1 'polypeptide(L)'
;NDLFKITEDKYGEPVTPHLDWSRPIPWKRANEDEIRAIESVYTVNPVTGEKTLDPKQMVYRYEWYDYTSAALRKHNLDPAARVRNTDIQVDPDEVIMISKDTAYITEEGEIVNETITRRLSGPWDFLHTRIVNIYPDESCWVNDFNNAYNEPYMRMYFSHPGYDDYPVVGVSWEQATAFCVWRTNLFKESLNFPSGQALEPFR
;
A
#
# COMPACT_ATOMS: atom_id res chain seq x y z
N ASN A 1 13.23 -12.97 15.24
CA ASN A 1 11.82 -13.40 15.24
C ASN A 1 11.56 -14.23 13.99
N ASP A 2 11.53 -15.55 14.13
CA ASP A 2 11.53 -16.51 13.01
C ASP A 2 10.23 -16.52 12.19
N LEU A 3 9.21 -15.74 12.62
CA LEU A 3 7.93 -15.62 11.92
C LEU A 3 7.94 -14.53 10.85
N PHE A 4 8.95 -13.67 10.85
CA PHE A 4 9.08 -12.61 9.88
C PHE A 4 10.19 -12.93 8.89
N LYS A 5 9.91 -12.71 7.64
CA LYS A 5 10.86 -12.83 6.56
C LYS A 5 11.22 -11.42 6.09
N ILE A 6 12.50 -11.11 6.18
CA ILE A 6 13.06 -9.94 5.50
C ILE A 6 13.52 -10.45 4.15
N THR A 7 12.90 -9.99 3.09
CA THR A 7 13.31 -10.31 1.73
C THR A 7 13.79 -9.04 1.05
N GLU A 8 14.78 -9.18 0.22
CA GLU A 8 15.07 -8.18 -0.80
C GLU A 8 14.05 -8.39 -1.93
N ASP A 9 13.59 -7.30 -2.50
CA ASP A 9 12.80 -7.39 -3.71
C ASP A 9 13.69 -7.87 -4.88
N LYS A 10 13.09 -8.11 -6.03
CA LYS A 10 13.84 -8.52 -7.24
C LYS A 10 14.89 -7.51 -7.70
N TYR A 11 15.01 -6.38 -7.02
CA TYR A 11 15.95 -5.29 -7.31
C TYR A 11 17.01 -5.10 -6.22
N GLY A 12 17.02 -5.96 -5.19
CA GLY A 12 17.95 -5.89 -4.08
C GLY A 12 17.66 -4.82 -3.04
N GLU A 13 16.44 -4.24 -3.07
CA GLU A 13 15.99 -3.29 -2.05
C GLU A 13 15.33 -4.06 -0.90
N PRO A 14 15.63 -3.72 0.36
CA PRO A 14 15.01 -4.38 1.51
C PRO A 14 13.51 -4.12 1.53
N VAL A 15 12.74 -5.19 1.58
CA VAL A 15 11.29 -5.12 1.70
C VAL A 15 10.92 -5.09 3.17
N THR A 16 9.88 -4.32 3.52
CA THR A 16 9.29 -4.33 4.86
C THR A 16 9.11 -5.77 5.36
N PRO A 17 9.55 -6.11 6.57
CA PRO A 17 9.36 -7.43 7.14
C PRO A 17 7.89 -7.85 7.08
N HIS A 18 7.62 -9.02 6.55
CA HIS A 18 6.27 -9.56 6.44
C HIS A 18 6.21 -10.96 7.02
N LEU A 19 5.02 -11.39 7.43
CA LEU A 19 4.81 -12.73 7.94
C LEU A 19 5.16 -13.77 6.86
N ASP A 20 5.98 -14.76 7.25
CA ASP A 20 6.26 -15.90 6.39
C ASP A 20 5.08 -16.89 6.44
N TRP A 21 4.13 -16.73 5.53
CA TRP A 21 2.96 -17.59 5.42
C TRP A 21 3.28 -19.05 5.09
N SER A 22 4.51 -19.37 4.72
CA SER A 22 4.95 -20.77 4.54
C SER A 22 5.15 -21.48 5.87
N ARG A 23 5.25 -20.72 6.96
CA ARG A 23 5.39 -21.25 8.32
C ARG A 23 4.05 -21.22 9.04
N PRO A 24 3.64 -22.31 9.67
CA PRO A 24 2.42 -22.30 10.47
C PRO A 24 2.59 -21.39 11.68
N ILE A 25 1.59 -20.54 11.94
CA ILE A 25 1.55 -19.74 13.16
C ILE A 25 1.39 -20.71 14.36
N PRO A 26 2.26 -20.65 15.38
CA PRO A 26 2.29 -21.62 16.47
C PRO A 26 1.21 -21.34 17.54
N TRP A 27 -0.06 -21.28 17.14
CA TRP A 27 -1.21 -20.94 18.00
C TRP A 27 -1.26 -21.72 19.33
N LYS A 28 -0.78 -22.97 19.33
CA LYS A 28 -0.87 -23.84 20.52
C LYS A 28 0.43 -23.95 21.31
N ARG A 29 1.55 -23.48 20.76
CA ARG A 29 2.88 -23.60 21.35
C ARG A 29 3.66 -22.29 21.30
N ALA A 30 2.94 -21.18 21.11
CA ALA A 30 3.54 -19.86 21.10
C ALA A 30 4.14 -19.54 22.47
N ASN A 31 5.29 -18.89 22.47
CA ASN A 31 5.86 -18.31 23.68
C ASN A 31 5.07 -17.05 24.10
N GLU A 32 5.36 -16.52 25.28
CA GLU A 32 4.61 -15.37 25.82
C GLU A 32 4.68 -14.12 24.93
N ASP A 33 5.81 -13.88 24.26
CA ASP A 33 5.99 -12.73 23.37
C ASP A 33 5.22 -12.92 22.07
N GLU A 34 5.19 -14.15 21.55
CA GLU A 34 4.38 -14.50 20.36
C GLU A 34 2.88 -14.39 20.66
N ILE A 35 2.44 -14.89 21.84
CA ILE A 35 1.04 -14.75 22.29
C ILE A 35 0.67 -13.28 22.39
N ARG A 36 1.51 -12.46 23.03
CA ARG A 36 1.28 -11.02 23.15
C ARG A 36 1.22 -10.32 21.80
N ALA A 37 2.11 -10.67 20.86
CA ALA A 37 2.10 -10.14 19.50
C ALA A 37 0.84 -10.56 18.72
N ILE A 38 0.40 -11.82 18.88
CA ILE A 38 -0.84 -12.30 18.26
C ILE A 38 -2.05 -11.59 18.87
N GLU A 39 -2.08 -11.43 20.19
CA GLU A 39 -3.20 -10.77 20.88
C GLU A 39 -3.30 -9.28 20.52
N SER A 40 -2.18 -8.61 20.27
CA SER A 40 -2.17 -7.19 19.92
C SER A 40 -2.84 -6.86 18.58
N VAL A 41 -2.99 -7.85 17.67
CA VAL A 41 -3.68 -7.65 16.38
C VAL A 41 -5.20 -7.84 16.48
N TYR A 42 -5.71 -8.16 17.67
CA TYR A 42 -7.14 -8.31 17.88
C TYR A 42 -7.71 -7.16 18.72
N THR A 43 -8.95 -6.82 18.42
CA THR A 43 -9.78 -5.92 19.23
C THR A 43 -11.09 -6.59 19.61
N VAL A 44 -11.73 -6.07 20.65
CA VAL A 44 -13.08 -6.52 21.03
C VAL A 44 -14.07 -5.44 20.62
N ASN A 45 -15.05 -5.82 19.81
CA ASN A 45 -16.11 -4.91 19.39
C ASN A 45 -16.87 -4.44 20.65
N PRO A 46 -16.92 -3.13 20.95
CA PRO A 46 -17.53 -2.62 22.17
C PRO A 46 -19.05 -2.82 22.22
N VAL A 47 -19.71 -3.09 21.09
CA VAL A 47 -21.15 -3.29 21.00
C VAL A 47 -21.52 -4.75 21.06
N THR A 48 -20.85 -5.60 20.26
CA THR A 48 -21.19 -7.03 20.15
C THR A 48 -20.40 -7.89 21.15
N GLY A 49 -19.27 -7.40 21.69
CA GLY A 49 -18.36 -8.17 22.53
C GLY A 49 -17.54 -9.22 21.76
N GLU A 50 -17.63 -9.26 20.45
CA GLU A 50 -16.93 -10.21 19.60
C GLU A 50 -15.46 -9.82 19.43
N LYS A 51 -14.55 -10.79 19.54
CA LYS A 51 -13.11 -10.61 19.31
C LYS A 51 -12.84 -10.78 17.82
N THR A 52 -12.40 -9.69 17.17
CA THR A 52 -12.08 -9.64 15.73
C THR A 52 -10.69 -9.08 15.52
N LEU A 53 -10.15 -9.25 14.32
CA LEU A 53 -8.92 -8.56 13.93
C LEU A 53 -9.13 -7.05 14.01
N ASP A 54 -8.14 -6.33 14.54
CA ASP A 54 -8.21 -4.87 14.62
C ASP A 54 -7.95 -4.23 13.25
N PRO A 55 -8.99 -3.72 12.57
CA PRO A 55 -8.82 -3.14 11.25
C PRO A 55 -8.01 -1.85 11.26
N LYS A 56 -7.85 -1.19 12.42
CA LYS A 56 -7.05 0.04 12.57
C LYS A 56 -5.56 -0.21 12.37
N GLN A 57 -5.11 -1.45 12.62
CA GLN A 57 -3.71 -1.85 12.43
C GLN A 57 -3.43 -2.42 11.03
N MET A 58 -4.48 -2.62 10.22
CA MET A 58 -4.32 -3.19 8.90
C MET A 58 -3.83 -2.13 7.90
N VAL A 59 -2.82 -2.51 7.15
CA VAL A 59 -2.26 -1.69 6.08
C VAL A 59 -2.29 -2.46 4.76
N TYR A 60 -2.42 -1.73 3.67
CA TYR A 60 -2.34 -2.29 2.34
C TYR A 60 -1.19 -1.64 1.58
N ARG A 61 -0.23 -2.47 1.14
CA ARG A 61 0.87 -2.09 0.27
C ARG A 61 0.53 -2.45 -1.16
N TYR A 62 0.69 -1.50 -2.08
CA TYR A 62 0.51 -1.75 -3.49
C TYR A 62 1.59 -1.06 -4.31
N GLU A 63 1.78 -1.59 -5.52
CA GLU A 63 2.76 -1.11 -6.48
C GLU A 63 2.06 -0.80 -7.80
N TRP A 64 2.55 0.22 -8.49
CA TRP A 64 2.14 0.51 -9.85
C TRP A 64 3.32 0.93 -10.69
N TYR A 65 3.24 0.66 -11.98
CA TYR A 65 4.28 1.05 -12.92
C TYR A 65 3.87 2.32 -13.65
N ASP A 66 4.70 3.37 -13.58
CA ASP A 66 4.46 4.63 -14.30
C ASP A 66 4.85 4.49 -15.78
N TYR A 67 3.93 3.93 -16.55
CA TYR A 67 4.08 3.79 -17.99
C TYR A 67 4.21 5.15 -18.69
N THR A 68 3.61 6.21 -18.14
CA THR A 68 3.65 7.54 -18.72
C THR A 68 5.07 8.09 -18.69
N SER A 69 5.72 8.07 -17.54
CA SER A 69 7.11 8.49 -17.40
C SER A 69 8.07 7.56 -18.15
N ALA A 70 7.83 6.25 -18.09
CA ALA A 70 8.66 5.27 -18.78
C ALA A 70 8.62 5.42 -20.30
N ALA A 71 7.49 5.84 -20.87
CA ALA A 71 7.33 6.05 -22.31
C ALA A 71 7.95 7.36 -22.81
N LEU A 72 8.35 8.27 -21.91
CA LEU A 72 8.98 9.52 -22.33
C LEU A 72 10.33 9.24 -22.98
N ARG A 73 10.53 9.78 -24.18
CA ARG A 73 11.77 9.62 -24.94
C ARG A 73 13.01 10.03 -24.12
N LYS A 74 12.94 11.13 -23.36
CA LYS A 74 14.01 11.60 -22.50
C LYS A 74 14.44 10.59 -21.42
N HIS A 75 13.57 9.64 -21.08
CA HIS A 75 13.83 8.58 -20.09
C HIS A 75 14.31 7.27 -20.73
N ASN A 76 14.59 7.26 -22.03
CA ASN A 76 15.13 6.08 -22.68
C ASN A 76 16.53 5.77 -22.12
N LEU A 77 16.75 4.50 -21.77
CA LEU A 77 18.05 4.04 -21.26
C LEU A 77 19.17 4.13 -22.32
N ASP A 78 18.80 4.00 -23.61
CA ASP A 78 19.72 4.24 -24.71
C ASP A 78 19.79 5.74 -25.01
N PRO A 79 20.96 6.40 -24.80
CA PRO A 79 21.13 7.82 -25.07
C PRO A 79 20.82 8.20 -26.53
N ALA A 80 21.14 7.35 -27.49
CA ALA A 80 20.89 7.61 -28.90
C ALA A 80 19.38 7.69 -29.23
N ALA A 81 18.55 6.97 -28.49
CA ALA A 81 17.09 6.99 -28.66
C ALA A 81 16.40 8.20 -28.00
N ARG A 82 17.10 9.00 -27.20
CA ARG A 82 16.54 10.19 -26.53
C ARG A 82 16.28 11.34 -27.47
N VAL A 83 17.01 11.46 -28.57
CA VAL A 83 16.88 12.53 -29.53
C VAL A 83 16.17 12.07 -30.79
N ARG A 84 15.47 13.00 -31.48
CA ARG A 84 14.85 12.73 -32.75
C ARG A 84 15.78 12.98 -33.91
N ASN A 85 16.70 13.93 -33.76
CA ASN A 85 17.64 14.33 -34.79
C ASN A 85 18.99 13.69 -34.55
N THR A 86 19.47 12.88 -35.46
CA THR A 86 20.76 12.20 -35.40
C THR A 86 21.95 13.17 -35.50
N ASP A 87 21.71 14.43 -35.92
CA ASP A 87 22.74 15.45 -35.99
C ASP A 87 23.06 16.07 -34.62
N ILE A 88 22.23 15.80 -33.62
CA ILE A 88 22.44 16.26 -32.24
C ILE A 88 23.32 15.23 -31.50
N GLN A 89 24.49 15.67 -31.10
CA GLN A 89 25.38 14.87 -30.27
C GLN A 89 24.80 14.77 -28.86
N VAL A 90 24.47 13.57 -28.43
CA VAL A 90 23.99 13.29 -27.07
C VAL A 90 25.18 12.96 -26.22
N ASP A 91 25.25 13.57 -25.04
CA ASP A 91 26.22 13.16 -24.01
C ASP A 91 25.84 11.74 -23.50
N PRO A 92 26.67 10.72 -23.77
CA PRO A 92 26.36 9.37 -23.32
C PRO A 92 26.38 9.24 -21.78
N ASP A 93 27.07 10.16 -21.10
CA ASP A 93 27.20 10.19 -19.66
C ASP A 93 26.14 11.05 -18.96
N GLU A 94 25.20 11.61 -19.74
CA GLU A 94 24.11 12.42 -19.18
C GLU A 94 23.30 11.61 -18.14
N VAL A 95 23.34 12.11 -16.91
CA VAL A 95 22.60 11.52 -15.79
C VAL A 95 21.14 11.98 -15.83
N ILE A 96 20.22 11.05 -16.03
CA ILE A 96 18.79 11.34 -15.97
C ILE A 96 18.31 11.08 -14.55
N MET A 97 17.70 12.10 -13.98
CA MET A 97 17.05 12.00 -12.66
C MET A 97 15.55 11.83 -12.85
N ILE A 98 14.96 10.91 -12.08
CA ILE A 98 13.52 10.67 -12.06
C ILE A 98 13.01 10.72 -10.63
N SER A 99 11.73 11.05 -10.49
CA SER A 99 11.02 10.98 -9.22
C SER A 99 10.34 9.62 -9.09
N LYS A 100 10.48 9.00 -7.93
CA LYS A 100 9.87 7.70 -7.61
C LYS A 100 9.19 7.78 -6.25
N ASP A 101 7.94 7.36 -6.19
CA ASP A 101 7.26 7.19 -4.92
C ASP A 101 7.70 5.87 -4.28
N THR A 102 8.10 5.95 -3.04
CA THR A 102 8.50 4.82 -2.22
C THR A 102 7.79 4.85 -0.87
N ALA A 103 7.58 3.69 -0.28
CA ALA A 103 6.92 3.58 1.00
C ALA A 103 7.54 2.49 1.85
N TYR A 104 7.65 2.76 3.15
CA TYR A 104 8.12 1.81 4.13
C TYR A 104 7.43 2.06 5.48
N ILE A 105 7.56 1.09 6.38
CA ILE A 105 7.09 1.21 7.76
C ILE A 105 8.32 1.32 8.65
N THR A 106 8.35 2.32 9.53
CA THR A 106 9.44 2.53 10.49
C THR A 106 9.46 1.45 11.56
N GLU A 107 10.51 1.39 12.36
CA GLU A 107 10.61 0.47 13.51
C GLU A 107 9.52 0.77 14.56
N GLU A 108 9.03 2.00 14.63
CA GLU A 108 7.93 2.43 15.50
C GLU A 108 6.54 2.08 14.92
N GLY A 109 6.48 1.55 13.70
CA GLY A 109 5.24 1.17 13.03
C GLY A 109 4.56 2.31 12.26
N GLU A 110 5.24 3.44 12.06
CA GLU A 110 4.71 4.55 11.28
C GLU A 110 4.84 4.31 9.78
N ILE A 111 3.80 4.62 9.03
CA ILE A 111 3.80 4.54 7.57
C ILE A 111 4.45 5.81 7.01
N VAL A 112 5.52 5.63 6.27
CA VAL A 112 6.18 6.71 5.53
C VAL A 112 5.97 6.49 4.05
N ASN A 113 5.33 7.48 3.40
CA ASN A 113 5.21 7.56 1.95
C ASN A 113 5.98 8.80 1.51
N GLU A 114 7.00 8.64 0.69
CA GLU A 114 7.82 9.75 0.23
C GLU A 114 8.13 9.64 -1.26
N THR A 115 8.38 10.78 -1.88
CA THR A 115 8.85 10.84 -3.26
C THR A 115 10.34 11.13 -3.26
N ILE A 116 11.13 10.16 -3.68
CA ILE A 116 12.59 10.29 -3.81
C ILE A 116 12.95 10.65 -5.23
N THR A 117 14.07 11.38 -5.39
CA THR A 117 14.68 11.63 -6.69
C THR A 117 15.94 10.78 -6.81
N ARG A 118 16.00 9.95 -7.84
CA ARG A 118 17.15 9.07 -8.06
C ARG A 118 17.57 9.05 -9.53
N ARG A 119 18.80 8.58 -9.76
CA ARG A 119 19.32 8.36 -11.11
C ARG A 119 18.52 7.21 -11.77
N LEU A 120 18.11 7.42 -13.02
CA LEU A 120 17.54 6.37 -13.86
C LEU A 120 18.61 5.33 -14.18
N SER A 121 18.40 4.10 -13.73
CA SER A 121 19.32 2.96 -13.95
C SER A 121 18.66 1.78 -14.63
N GLY A 122 17.32 1.68 -14.58
CA GLY A 122 16.60 0.59 -15.19
C GLY A 122 15.08 0.77 -15.22
N PRO A 123 14.37 -0.18 -15.83
CA PRO A 123 12.89 -0.10 -15.91
C PRO A 123 12.20 -0.10 -14.54
N TRP A 124 12.81 -0.71 -13.54
CA TRP A 124 12.29 -0.77 -12.17
C TRP A 124 12.24 0.58 -11.46
N ASP A 125 12.96 1.58 -11.98
CA ASP A 125 12.92 2.93 -11.41
C ASP A 125 11.57 3.62 -11.61
N PHE A 126 10.75 3.12 -12.54
CA PHE A 126 9.36 3.55 -12.76
C PHE A 126 8.34 2.75 -11.96
N LEU A 127 8.78 1.80 -11.12
CA LEU A 127 7.90 1.07 -10.22
C LEU A 127 7.74 1.86 -8.92
N HIS A 128 6.57 2.40 -8.71
CA HIS A 128 6.20 3.16 -7.52
C HIS A 128 5.57 2.24 -6.48
N THR A 129 5.72 2.59 -5.22
CA THR A 129 5.16 1.83 -4.09
C THR A 129 4.44 2.79 -3.14
N ARG A 130 3.31 2.38 -2.60
CA ARG A 130 2.59 3.11 -1.56
C ARG A 130 2.03 2.15 -0.52
N ILE A 131 1.99 2.60 0.73
CA ILE A 131 1.35 1.90 1.84
C ILE A 131 0.27 2.81 2.39
N VAL A 132 -0.92 2.27 2.59
CA VAL A 132 -2.06 3.00 3.19
C VAL A 132 -2.63 2.21 4.35
N ASN A 133 -3.02 2.89 5.42
CA ASN A 133 -3.90 2.30 6.41
C ASN A 133 -5.28 2.13 5.77
N ILE A 134 -5.90 0.96 5.94
CA ILE A 134 -7.19 0.68 5.31
C ILE A 134 -8.38 1.23 6.10
N TYR A 135 -8.17 1.55 7.39
CA TYR A 135 -9.24 2.01 8.26
C TYR A 135 -9.59 3.47 7.99
N PRO A 136 -10.89 3.79 7.84
CA PRO A 136 -11.33 5.16 7.59
C PRO A 136 -11.08 6.09 8.77
N ASP A 137 -11.05 7.40 8.52
CA ASP A 137 -10.97 8.41 9.56
C ASP A 137 -12.33 8.60 10.25
N GLU A 138 -12.45 8.06 11.47
CA GLU A 138 -13.66 8.21 12.29
C GLU A 138 -13.92 9.66 12.69
N SER A 139 -12.89 10.51 12.72
CA SER A 139 -13.00 11.90 13.15
C SER A 139 -13.70 12.80 12.11
N CYS A 140 -13.91 12.32 10.88
CA CYS A 140 -14.61 13.06 9.83
C CYS A 140 -15.99 13.57 10.26
N TRP A 141 -16.67 12.85 11.16
CA TRP A 141 -17.97 13.25 11.71
C TRP A 141 -17.93 14.51 12.57
N VAL A 142 -16.78 14.77 13.20
CA VAL A 142 -16.60 15.87 14.16
C VAL A 142 -15.80 17.02 13.54
N ASN A 143 -14.75 16.69 12.78
CA ASN A 143 -13.84 17.69 12.20
C ASN A 143 -14.54 18.53 11.13
N ASP A 144 -15.36 17.92 10.30
CA ASP A 144 -16.05 18.61 9.21
C ASP A 144 -17.34 19.33 9.67
N PHE A 145 -17.89 18.94 10.83
CA PHE A 145 -19.18 19.42 11.34
C PHE A 145 -19.13 19.77 12.82
N ASN A 146 -18.28 20.71 13.18
CA ASN A 146 -17.90 21.08 14.55
C ASN A 146 -19.03 21.38 15.55
N ASN A 147 -20.28 21.57 15.13
CA ASN A 147 -21.40 21.88 16.02
C ASN A 147 -22.62 20.99 15.76
N ALA A 148 -22.42 19.83 15.12
CA ALA A 148 -23.53 18.96 14.69
C ALA A 148 -23.88 17.85 15.69
N TYR A 149 -23.23 17.78 16.85
CA TYR A 149 -23.42 16.73 17.86
C TYR A 149 -23.27 15.30 17.31
N ASN A 150 -22.30 15.11 16.40
CA ASN A 150 -22.08 13.84 15.67
C ASN A 150 -21.17 12.83 16.40
N GLU A 151 -20.78 13.09 17.65
CA GLU A 151 -19.93 12.17 18.42
C GLU A 151 -20.50 10.72 18.52
N PRO A 152 -21.82 10.51 18.58
CA PRO A 152 -22.35 9.13 18.54
C PRO A 152 -22.01 8.40 17.25
N TYR A 153 -22.04 9.07 16.10
CA TYR A 153 -21.66 8.48 14.82
C TYR A 153 -20.17 8.16 14.78
N MET A 154 -19.30 9.08 15.22
CA MET A 154 -17.88 8.82 15.32
C MET A 154 -17.56 7.56 16.13
N ARG A 155 -18.30 7.30 17.22
CA ARG A 155 -18.05 6.16 18.11
C ARG A 155 -18.64 4.84 17.63
N MET A 156 -19.74 4.86 16.88
CA MET A 156 -20.53 3.65 16.60
C MET A 156 -20.68 3.33 15.13
N TYR A 157 -20.41 4.26 14.22
CA TYR A 157 -20.69 4.06 12.79
C TYR A 157 -19.98 2.84 12.18
N PHE A 158 -18.73 2.58 12.57
CA PHE A 158 -17.94 1.47 12.08
C PHE A 158 -17.98 0.22 12.97
N SER A 159 -18.70 0.25 14.08
CA SER A 159 -18.71 -0.86 15.05
C SER A 159 -20.11 -1.42 15.33
N HIS A 160 -21.16 -0.67 15.04
CA HIS A 160 -22.52 -1.08 15.35
C HIS A 160 -23.19 -1.73 14.14
N PRO A 161 -23.74 -2.96 14.25
CA PRO A 161 -24.32 -3.71 13.14
C PRO A 161 -25.44 -2.98 12.38
N GLY A 162 -26.10 -2.02 13.01
CA GLY A 162 -27.15 -1.21 12.36
C GLY A 162 -26.64 -0.35 11.20
N TYR A 163 -25.32 -0.19 11.04
CA TYR A 163 -24.69 0.58 9.97
C TYR A 163 -23.97 -0.28 8.93
N ASP A 164 -24.02 -1.61 9.02
CA ASP A 164 -23.29 -2.52 8.13
C ASP A 164 -23.60 -2.28 6.64
N ASP A 165 -24.84 -1.92 6.32
CA ASP A 165 -25.30 -1.64 4.95
C ASP A 165 -25.16 -0.15 4.55
N TYR A 166 -24.60 0.68 5.40
CA TYR A 166 -24.44 2.11 5.13
C TYR A 166 -23.13 2.40 4.37
N PRO A 167 -23.05 3.49 3.59
CA PRO A 167 -21.86 3.85 2.85
C PRO A 167 -20.67 4.08 3.78
N VAL A 168 -19.47 3.68 3.36
CA VAL A 168 -18.24 4.06 4.06
C VAL A 168 -18.02 5.57 3.97
N VAL A 169 -17.60 6.19 5.06
CA VAL A 169 -17.24 7.60 5.16
C VAL A 169 -15.83 7.75 5.72
N GLY A 170 -15.24 8.95 5.67
CA GLY A 170 -13.89 9.17 6.19
C GLY A 170 -12.79 8.51 5.38
N VAL A 171 -13.04 8.20 4.10
CA VAL A 171 -12.08 7.55 3.21
C VAL A 171 -11.32 8.61 2.42
N SER A 172 -9.99 8.57 2.48
CA SER A 172 -9.14 9.44 1.67
C SER A 172 -9.10 8.98 0.20
N TRP A 173 -8.63 9.86 -0.68
CA TRP A 173 -8.42 9.53 -2.08
C TRP A 173 -7.42 8.39 -2.26
N GLU A 174 -6.36 8.38 -1.45
CA GLU A 174 -5.34 7.33 -1.46
C GLU A 174 -5.92 5.97 -1.06
N GLN A 175 -6.78 5.94 -0.02
CA GLN A 175 -7.47 4.72 0.39
C GLN A 175 -8.43 4.22 -0.69
N ALA A 176 -9.19 5.11 -1.31
CA ALA A 176 -10.09 4.76 -2.41
C ALA A 176 -9.31 4.19 -3.61
N THR A 177 -8.18 4.80 -3.96
CA THR A 177 -7.29 4.32 -5.03
C THR A 177 -6.72 2.93 -4.67
N ALA A 178 -6.24 2.74 -3.45
CA ALA A 178 -5.71 1.47 -2.96
C ALA A 178 -6.79 0.37 -3.03
N PHE A 179 -8.02 0.68 -2.65
CA PHE A 179 -9.16 -0.24 -2.78
C PHE A 179 -9.43 -0.64 -4.24
N CYS A 180 -9.36 0.29 -5.18
CA CYS A 180 -9.53 0.00 -6.60
C CYS A 180 -8.43 -0.95 -7.11
N VAL A 181 -7.17 -0.76 -6.70
CA VAL A 181 -6.06 -1.66 -7.04
C VAL A 181 -6.29 -3.04 -6.43
N TRP A 182 -6.62 -3.11 -5.14
CA TRP A 182 -6.91 -4.37 -4.44
C TRP A 182 -8.04 -5.14 -5.13
N ARG A 183 -9.16 -4.48 -5.42
CA ARG A 183 -10.32 -5.10 -6.09
C ARG A 183 -9.96 -5.61 -7.49
N THR A 184 -9.15 -4.86 -8.23
CA THR A 184 -8.65 -5.28 -9.55
C THR A 184 -7.82 -6.55 -9.46
N ASN A 185 -6.90 -6.62 -8.47
CA ASN A 185 -6.05 -7.79 -8.26
C ASN A 185 -6.88 -9.01 -7.85
N LEU A 186 -7.83 -8.84 -6.92
CA LEU A 186 -8.75 -9.90 -6.51
C LEU A 186 -9.57 -10.43 -7.70
N PHE A 187 -10.05 -9.53 -8.57
CA PHE A 187 -10.77 -9.92 -9.77
C PHE A 187 -9.88 -10.71 -10.76
N LYS A 188 -8.64 -10.27 -10.96
CA LYS A 188 -7.68 -11.01 -11.79
C LYS A 188 -7.42 -12.42 -11.26
N GLU A 189 -7.22 -12.55 -9.95
CA GLU A 189 -7.02 -13.85 -9.29
C GLU A 189 -8.25 -14.75 -9.44
N SER A 190 -9.46 -14.21 -9.26
CA SER A 190 -10.70 -14.98 -9.36
C SER A 190 -10.96 -15.54 -10.76
N LEU A 191 -10.47 -14.88 -11.80
CA LEU A 191 -10.62 -15.29 -13.19
C LEU A 191 -9.45 -16.12 -13.72
N ASN A 192 -8.46 -16.45 -12.88
CA ASN A 192 -7.21 -17.12 -13.30
C ASN A 192 -6.57 -16.44 -14.52
N PHE A 193 -6.56 -15.12 -14.55
CA PHE A 193 -5.94 -14.37 -15.64
C PHE A 193 -4.47 -14.74 -15.77
N PRO A 194 -3.96 -15.02 -17.00
CA PRO A 194 -2.56 -15.30 -17.21
C PRO A 194 -1.71 -14.13 -16.73
N SER A 195 -0.66 -14.41 -15.97
CA SER A 195 0.32 -13.42 -15.56
C SER A 195 0.87 -12.71 -16.80
N GLY A 196 0.67 -11.40 -16.90
CA GLY A 196 1.14 -10.59 -18.02
C GLY A 196 0.05 -9.84 -18.81
N GLN A 197 -1.23 -10.13 -18.59
CA GLN A 197 -2.28 -9.27 -19.13
C GLN A 197 -2.54 -8.09 -18.19
N ALA A 198 -2.31 -6.88 -18.70
CA ALA A 198 -2.63 -5.66 -17.97
C ALA A 198 -4.15 -5.42 -18.04
N LEU A 199 -4.82 -5.50 -16.90
CA LEU A 199 -6.13 -4.86 -16.72
C LEU A 199 -5.89 -3.52 -16.03
N GLU A 200 -6.51 -2.47 -16.55
CA GLU A 200 -6.50 -1.20 -15.82
C GLU A 200 -7.27 -1.36 -14.50
N PRO A 201 -6.80 -0.71 -13.41
CA PRO A 201 -7.53 -0.69 -12.15
C PRO A 201 -8.95 -0.12 -12.33
N PHE A 202 -9.89 -0.62 -11.56
CA PHE A 202 -11.20 0.02 -11.46
C PHE A 202 -11.02 1.48 -11.02
N ARG A 203 -11.70 2.37 -11.70
CA ARG A 203 -11.73 3.81 -11.38
C ARG A 203 -13.02 4.16 -10.68
#